data_40f2646ebe7a49dd52d1bd2e37f4014e
#
_entry.id   40f2646ebe7a49dd52d1bd2e37f4014e
#
_cell.length_a   1.000
_cell.length_b   1.000
_cell.length_c   1.000
_cell.angle_alpha   90.00
_cell.angle_beta   90.00
_cell.angle_gamma   90.00
#
_symmetry.space_group_name_H-M   'P 1'
#
loop_
_entity.id
_entity.type
_entity.pdbx_description
1 polymer ?
#
loop_
_entity_poly.entity_id
_entity_poly.type
_entity_poly.pdbx_seq_one_letter_code
_entity_poly.pdbx_strand_id
1 'polypeptide(L)'
;MASFRIGMRLSGAVPARRCFELASMAEAFGLSSIWFAEPPMERGVAPALGACAMATTRIELGIGVWNPFMRHPAQIAMDVVSLDEMSGGRLTLGLGAGLARPIARPGIDNAQTRAALSDGVAIVRGLLGGERLTYRGQAFSVEGAKLDVAPLRASLPILLAADVPDALALSGDIADGLIVDGLRPAGFAAHAASIARPKRLVHFAPCAVGTDRTAAMAVMKPVLAALLRQHWQDTQDDPALRAALVHHSGIPAGDFSIAVASNEPDERFFEAFTVTGDAADCRRRADAFREAGVTDLAVTFVGPNPIHDMAFLHRAVG
;
A
#
# COMPACT_ATOMS: atom_id res chain seq x y z
N MET A 1 19.91 0.18 -12.48
CA MET A 1 18.73 0.72 -11.78
C MET A 1 17.62 -0.32 -11.86
N ALA A 2 16.90 -0.62 -10.76
CA ALA A 2 15.70 -1.47 -10.83
C ALA A 2 14.69 -0.83 -11.78
N SER A 3 13.99 -1.63 -12.60
CA SER A 3 12.96 -1.11 -13.50
C SER A 3 11.79 -0.56 -12.66
N PHE A 4 11.31 0.63 -12.99
CA PHE A 4 10.11 1.20 -12.37
C PHE A 4 8.89 0.38 -12.79
N ARG A 5 8.08 -0.02 -11.84
CA ARG A 5 6.97 -0.95 -12.04
C ARG A 5 5.63 -0.27 -11.76
N ILE A 6 4.64 -0.53 -12.60
CA ILE A 6 3.27 -0.07 -12.41
C ILE A 6 2.41 -1.26 -11.95
N GLY A 7 1.70 -1.07 -10.86
CA GLY A 7 0.76 -2.03 -10.31
C GLY A 7 -0.63 -1.44 -10.10
N MET A 8 -1.55 -2.30 -9.67
CA MET A 8 -2.89 -1.93 -9.25
C MET A 8 -3.06 -2.17 -7.75
N ARG A 9 -3.83 -1.31 -7.08
CA ARG A 9 -4.25 -1.50 -5.69
C ARG A 9 -5.76 -1.71 -5.61
N LEU A 10 -6.17 -2.72 -4.89
CA LEU A 10 -7.55 -3.06 -4.55
C LEU A 10 -7.75 -3.03 -3.03
N SER A 11 -8.99 -3.01 -2.57
CA SER A 11 -9.33 -3.14 -1.15
C SER A 11 -10.52 -4.07 -0.92
N GLY A 12 -10.82 -4.36 0.34
CA GLY A 12 -12.01 -5.12 0.74
C GLY A 12 -13.34 -4.48 0.33
N ALA A 13 -13.35 -3.22 -0.12
CA ALA A 13 -14.53 -2.59 -0.72
C ALA A 13 -14.91 -3.24 -2.05
N VAL A 14 -13.93 -3.77 -2.81
CA VAL A 14 -14.17 -4.42 -4.10
C VAL A 14 -14.64 -5.86 -3.86
N PRO A 15 -15.77 -6.31 -4.45
CA PRO A 15 -16.20 -7.70 -4.35
C PRO A 15 -15.16 -8.68 -4.90
N ALA A 16 -14.97 -9.83 -4.23
CA ALA A 16 -13.92 -10.81 -4.58
C ALA A 16 -14.00 -11.27 -6.05
N ARG A 17 -15.23 -11.47 -6.57
CA ARG A 17 -15.43 -11.82 -7.98
C ARG A 17 -14.90 -10.72 -8.92
N ARG A 18 -15.11 -9.45 -8.56
CA ARG A 18 -14.61 -8.32 -9.35
C ARG A 18 -13.08 -8.22 -9.26
N CYS A 19 -12.48 -8.53 -8.11
CA CYS A 19 -11.03 -8.61 -7.97
C CYS A 19 -10.43 -9.65 -8.93
N PHE A 20 -11.04 -10.83 -9.03
CA PHE A 20 -10.64 -11.88 -9.96
C PHE A 20 -10.62 -11.39 -11.43
N GLU A 21 -11.69 -10.74 -11.88
CA GLU A 21 -11.80 -10.18 -13.24
C GLU A 21 -10.71 -9.12 -13.50
N LEU A 22 -10.54 -8.19 -12.56
CA LEU A 22 -9.54 -7.14 -12.66
C LEU A 22 -8.11 -7.68 -12.65
N ALA A 23 -7.83 -8.73 -11.87
CA ALA A 23 -6.52 -9.36 -11.80
C ALA A 23 -6.11 -9.98 -13.14
N SER A 24 -7.03 -10.72 -13.77
CA SER A 24 -6.79 -11.32 -15.10
C SER A 24 -6.51 -10.24 -16.15
N MET A 25 -7.25 -9.13 -16.11
CA MET A 25 -7.04 -8.01 -17.03
C MET A 25 -5.74 -7.25 -16.75
N ALA A 26 -5.39 -7.04 -15.47
CA ALA A 26 -4.14 -6.40 -15.08
C ALA A 26 -2.92 -7.19 -15.61
N GLU A 27 -2.94 -8.52 -15.45
CA GLU A 27 -1.89 -9.38 -16.02
C GLU A 27 -1.86 -9.34 -17.55
N ALA A 28 -3.01 -9.35 -18.20
CA ALA A 28 -3.12 -9.29 -19.66
C ALA A 28 -2.58 -7.96 -20.21
N PHE A 29 -2.80 -6.86 -19.52
CA PHE A 29 -2.27 -5.54 -19.90
C PHE A 29 -0.81 -5.30 -19.46
N GLY A 30 -0.18 -6.24 -18.77
CA GLY A 30 1.24 -6.14 -18.41
C GLY A 30 1.52 -5.34 -17.13
N LEU A 31 0.52 -5.11 -16.26
CA LEU A 31 0.81 -4.59 -14.94
C LEU A 31 1.68 -5.56 -14.16
N SER A 32 2.57 -5.01 -13.33
CA SER A 32 3.59 -5.81 -12.64
C SER A 32 3.10 -6.43 -11.34
N SER A 33 2.10 -5.81 -10.69
CA SER A 33 1.62 -6.25 -9.37
C SER A 33 0.17 -5.85 -9.09
N ILE A 34 -0.46 -6.61 -8.19
CA ILE A 34 -1.76 -6.26 -7.60
C ILE A 34 -1.57 -6.27 -6.09
N TRP A 35 -1.89 -5.15 -5.45
CA TRP A 35 -1.82 -4.95 -4.02
C TRP A 35 -3.19 -4.93 -3.39
N PHE A 36 -3.35 -5.62 -2.27
CA PHE A 36 -4.61 -5.69 -1.53
C PHE A 36 -4.50 -4.96 -0.21
N ALA A 37 -5.25 -3.87 -0.07
CA ALA A 37 -5.43 -3.19 1.21
C ALA A 37 -6.57 -3.83 1.99
N GLU A 38 -6.39 -4.00 3.30
CA GLU A 38 -7.41 -4.52 4.22
C GLU A 38 -7.80 -3.45 5.27
N PRO A 39 -8.60 -2.43 4.88
CA PRO A 39 -9.10 -1.47 5.86
C PRO A 39 -10.00 -2.19 6.88
N PRO A 40 -9.92 -1.80 8.17
CA PRO A 40 -10.78 -2.36 9.20
C PRO A 40 -12.27 -2.26 8.84
N MET A 41 -13.04 -3.32 9.10
CA MET A 41 -14.49 -3.43 8.85
C MET A 41 -14.90 -3.49 7.37
N GLU A 42 -13.96 -3.63 6.45
CA GLU A 42 -14.24 -4.09 5.08
C GLU A 42 -14.15 -5.62 4.99
N ARG A 43 -14.31 -6.18 3.80
CA ARG A 43 -14.12 -7.64 3.60
C ARG A 43 -12.67 -8.02 3.83
N GLY A 44 -12.42 -9.16 4.49
CA GLY A 44 -11.08 -9.75 4.54
C GLY A 44 -10.57 -10.05 3.13
N VAL A 45 -9.33 -9.67 2.84
CA VAL A 45 -8.81 -9.73 1.46
C VAL A 45 -8.20 -11.08 1.08
N ALA A 46 -7.91 -11.96 2.04
CA ALA A 46 -7.32 -13.28 1.77
C ALA A 46 -8.10 -14.11 0.74
N PRO A 47 -9.46 -14.21 0.81
CA PRO A 47 -10.22 -14.95 -0.20
C PRO A 47 -10.12 -14.36 -1.61
N ALA A 48 -10.16 -13.01 -1.72
CA ALA A 48 -10.01 -12.34 -3.01
C ALA A 48 -8.59 -12.52 -3.58
N LEU A 49 -7.58 -12.42 -2.72
CA LEU A 49 -6.18 -12.63 -3.08
C LEU A 49 -5.94 -14.06 -3.57
N GLY A 50 -6.49 -15.07 -2.87
CA GLY A 50 -6.43 -16.47 -3.29
C GLY A 50 -7.09 -16.70 -4.65
N ALA A 51 -8.26 -16.11 -4.89
CA ALA A 51 -8.91 -16.17 -6.20
C ALA A 51 -8.05 -15.54 -7.31
N CYS A 52 -7.42 -14.40 -7.04
CA CYS A 52 -6.51 -13.74 -7.99
C CYS A 52 -5.24 -14.58 -8.23
N ALA A 53 -4.72 -15.25 -7.20
CA ALA A 53 -3.57 -16.16 -7.31
C ALA A 53 -3.83 -17.28 -8.32
N MET A 54 -5.04 -17.86 -8.28
CA MET A 54 -5.46 -18.91 -9.21
C MET A 54 -5.83 -18.40 -10.60
N ALA A 55 -6.18 -17.11 -10.73
CA ALA A 55 -6.55 -16.49 -12.01
C ALA A 55 -5.37 -15.97 -12.83
N THR A 56 -4.19 -15.92 -12.23
CA THR A 56 -2.99 -15.28 -12.80
C THR A 56 -1.78 -16.20 -12.69
N THR A 57 -0.75 -15.96 -13.50
CA THR A 57 0.42 -16.83 -13.56
C THR A 57 1.75 -16.11 -13.41
N ARG A 58 1.79 -14.79 -13.64
CA ARG A 58 3.02 -13.97 -13.66
C ARG A 58 2.98 -12.77 -12.74
N ILE A 59 1.83 -12.09 -12.66
CA ILE A 59 1.68 -10.86 -11.90
C ILE A 59 1.95 -11.11 -10.42
N GLU A 60 2.70 -10.21 -9.79
CA GLU A 60 2.95 -10.27 -8.35
C GLU A 60 1.70 -9.93 -7.56
N LEU A 61 1.51 -10.60 -6.44
CA LEU A 61 0.40 -10.40 -5.52
C LEU A 61 0.94 -9.84 -4.20
N GLY A 62 0.54 -8.61 -3.87
CA GLY A 62 0.99 -7.90 -2.68
C GLY A 62 -0.12 -7.75 -1.65
N ILE A 63 0.22 -7.92 -0.39
CA ILE A 63 -0.60 -7.53 0.75
C ILE A 63 -0.15 -6.14 1.19
N GLY A 64 -1.02 -5.16 1.13
CA GLY A 64 -0.61 -3.79 1.43
C GLY A 64 -1.67 -3.01 2.21
N VAL A 65 -1.85 -3.28 3.52
CA VAL A 65 -1.06 -4.16 4.39
C VAL A 65 -1.95 -5.03 5.26
N TRP A 66 -1.38 -6.06 5.88
CA TRP A 66 -1.98 -6.70 7.05
C TRP A 66 -1.48 -6.07 8.35
N ASN A 67 -2.39 -5.98 9.31
CA ASN A 67 -2.13 -5.37 10.60
C ASN A 67 -1.95 -6.47 11.67
N PRO A 68 -0.78 -6.55 12.35
CA PRO A 68 -0.54 -7.57 13.36
C PRO A 68 -1.44 -7.46 14.59
N PHE A 69 -2.06 -6.30 14.84
CA PHE A 69 -3.06 -6.17 15.90
C PHE A 69 -4.43 -6.76 15.50
N MET A 70 -4.77 -6.72 14.21
CA MET A 70 -6.00 -7.31 13.67
C MET A 70 -5.87 -8.82 13.45
N ARG A 71 -4.65 -9.31 13.25
CA ARG A 71 -4.33 -10.69 12.89
C ARG A 71 -3.01 -11.08 13.54
N HIS A 72 -3.03 -12.01 14.48
CA HIS A 72 -1.82 -12.44 15.18
C HIS A 72 -0.72 -12.88 14.18
N PRO A 73 0.57 -12.55 14.38
CA PRO A 73 1.65 -12.89 13.44
C PRO A 73 1.73 -14.38 13.07
N ALA A 74 1.41 -15.29 13.99
CA ALA A 74 1.34 -16.72 13.66
C ALA A 74 0.20 -17.03 12.65
N GLN A 75 -0.95 -16.37 12.77
CA GLN A 75 -2.04 -16.50 11.79
C GLN A 75 -1.63 -15.91 10.45
N ILE A 76 -0.92 -14.77 10.46
CA ILE A 76 -0.36 -14.18 9.23
C ILE A 76 0.57 -15.20 8.54
N ALA A 77 1.45 -15.86 9.26
CA ALA A 77 2.34 -16.88 8.70
C ALA A 77 1.57 -18.05 8.06
N MET A 78 0.51 -18.55 8.70
CA MET A 78 -0.34 -19.62 8.15
C MET A 78 -1.04 -19.19 6.85
N ASP A 79 -1.63 -17.99 6.83
CA ASP A 79 -2.30 -17.47 5.64
C ASP A 79 -1.32 -17.23 4.49
N VAL A 80 -0.13 -16.68 4.81
CA VAL A 80 0.95 -16.42 3.84
C VAL A 80 1.44 -17.70 3.18
N VAL A 81 1.62 -18.79 3.93
CA VAL A 81 2.03 -20.08 3.35
C VAL A 81 1.02 -20.53 2.31
N SER A 82 -0.27 -20.52 2.65
CA SER A 82 -1.33 -20.93 1.74
C SER A 82 -1.41 -20.06 0.48
N LEU A 83 -1.33 -18.73 0.65
CA LEU A 83 -1.39 -17.79 -0.46
C LEU A 83 -0.15 -17.81 -1.34
N ASP A 84 1.03 -18.04 -0.75
CA ASP A 84 2.27 -18.17 -1.51
C ASP A 84 2.28 -19.44 -2.35
N GLU A 85 1.79 -20.56 -1.80
CA GLU A 85 1.58 -21.81 -2.52
C GLU A 85 0.58 -21.63 -3.68
N MET A 86 -0.61 -21.06 -3.42
CA MET A 86 -1.62 -20.77 -4.45
C MET A 86 -1.08 -19.88 -5.57
N SER A 87 -0.21 -18.94 -5.25
CA SER A 87 0.39 -18.03 -6.22
C SER A 87 1.61 -18.59 -6.95
N GLY A 88 2.14 -19.76 -6.54
CA GLY A 88 3.38 -20.29 -7.07
C GLY A 88 4.60 -19.41 -6.75
N GLY A 89 4.65 -18.83 -5.55
CA GLY A 89 5.79 -18.05 -5.07
C GLY A 89 5.79 -16.58 -5.51
N ARG A 90 4.63 -16.01 -5.87
CA ARG A 90 4.49 -14.61 -6.32
C ARG A 90 4.01 -13.65 -5.22
N LEU A 91 3.85 -14.13 -3.98
CA LEU A 91 3.34 -13.32 -2.88
C LEU A 91 4.41 -12.39 -2.29
N THR A 92 4.02 -11.18 -1.95
CA THR A 92 4.78 -10.22 -1.13
C THR A 92 3.90 -9.80 0.04
N LEU A 93 4.43 -9.89 1.26
CA LEU A 93 3.72 -9.49 2.47
C LEU A 93 4.08 -8.05 2.83
N GLY A 94 3.09 -7.18 2.95
CA GLY A 94 3.22 -5.90 3.64
C GLY A 94 2.60 -5.98 5.02
N LEU A 95 3.33 -5.53 6.03
CA LEU A 95 2.85 -5.34 7.40
C LEU A 95 2.76 -3.86 7.71
N GLY A 96 1.72 -3.47 8.44
CA GLY A 96 1.53 -2.09 8.87
C GLY A 96 0.55 -2.03 10.04
N ALA A 97 0.77 -1.09 10.94
CA ALA A 97 -0.11 -0.93 12.10
C ALA A 97 -1.37 -0.09 11.80
N GLY A 98 -1.42 0.53 10.62
CA GLY A 98 -2.50 1.43 10.23
C GLY A 98 -2.51 2.73 11.02
N LEU A 99 -3.48 3.59 10.73
CA LEU A 99 -3.74 4.79 11.51
C LEU A 99 -4.52 4.43 12.78
N ALA A 100 -4.27 5.16 13.87
CA ALA A 100 -4.88 4.90 15.18
C ALA A 100 -6.43 4.88 15.12
N ARG A 101 -7.06 5.82 14.44
CA ARG A 101 -8.53 5.93 14.36
C ARG A 101 -9.22 4.76 13.64
N PRO A 102 -8.76 4.28 12.47
CA PRO A 102 -9.37 3.14 11.81
C PRO A 102 -9.39 1.87 12.65
N ILE A 103 -8.35 1.57 13.41
CA ILE A 103 -8.30 0.35 14.25
C ILE A 103 -8.98 0.53 15.60
N ALA A 104 -9.29 1.75 16.01
CA ALA A 104 -10.13 1.99 17.19
C ALA A 104 -11.59 1.53 17.00
N ARG A 105 -12.09 1.47 15.75
CA ARG A 105 -13.46 0.99 15.48
C ARG A 105 -13.72 -0.45 15.95
N PRO A 106 -12.83 -1.43 15.70
CA PRO A 106 -12.97 -2.77 16.28
C PRO A 106 -12.52 -2.86 17.74
N GLY A 107 -12.19 -1.74 18.41
CA GLY A 107 -11.79 -1.73 19.81
C GLY A 107 -10.38 -2.26 20.08
N ILE A 108 -9.48 -2.15 19.12
CA ILE A 108 -8.13 -2.67 19.21
C ILE A 108 -7.18 -1.56 19.66
N ASP A 109 -6.42 -1.82 20.73
CA ASP A 109 -5.32 -0.97 21.18
C ASP A 109 -4.08 -1.22 20.30
N ASN A 110 -3.49 -0.14 19.80
CA ASN A 110 -2.28 -0.16 18.97
C ASN A 110 -1.12 0.66 19.57
N ALA A 111 -1.12 0.87 20.89
CA ALA A 111 -0.11 1.70 21.56
C ALA A 111 1.34 1.25 21.32
N GLN A 112 1.57 -0.05 21.07
CA GLN A 112 2.90 -0.63 20.88
C GLN A 112 3.22 -0.90 19.40
N THR A 113 2.89 0.03 18.51
CA THR A 113 3.04 -0.13 17.05
C THR A 113 4.44 -0.59 16.62
N ARG A 114 5.50 0.05 17.10
CA ARG A 114 6.88 -0.31 16.74
C ARG A 114 7.22 -1.75 17.17
N ALA A 115 6.90 -2.11 18.40
CA ALA A 115 7.12 -3.46 18.90
C ALA A 115 6.32 -4.50 18.13
N ALA A 116 5.05 -4.21 17.86
CA ALA A 116 4.16 -5.11 17.10
C ALA A 116 4.66 -5.37 15.67
N LEU A 117 5.19 -4.37 14.98
CA LEU A 117 5.79 -4.53 13.66
C LEU A 117 7.09 -5.34 13.74
N SER A 118 7.95 -5.05 14.71
CA SER A 118 9.21 -5.79 14.92
C SER A 118 8.94 -7.27 15.23
N ASP A 119 8.07 -7.52 16.21
CA ASP A 119 7.71 -8.88 16.63
C ASP A 119 6.98 -9.61 15.48
N GLY A 120 6.12 -8.90 14.73
CA GLY A 120 5.41 -9.42 13.57
C GLY A 120 6.35 -9.94 12.50
N VAL A 121 7.35 -9.14 12.11
CA VAL A 121 8.37 -9.56 11.13
C VAL A 121 9.17 -10.75 11.65
N ALA A 122 9.62 -10.71 12.93
CA ALA A 122 10.43 -11.76 13.53
C ALA A 122 9.68 -13.10 13.60
N ILE A 123 8.41 -13.07 14.05
CA ILE A 123 7.58 -14.28 14.18
C ILE A 123 7.24 -14.85 12.79
N VAL A 124 6.83 -14.02 11.84
CA VAL A 124 6.49 -14.51 10.50
C VAL A 124 7.72 -15.12 9.83
N ARG A 125 8.87 -14.44 9.84
CA ARG A 125 10.11 -14.99 9.25
C ARG A 125 10.57 -16.27 9.95
N GLY A 126 10.52 -16.30 11.28
CA GLY A 126 10.90 -17.49 12.05
C GLY A 126 10.03 -18.70 11.72
N LEU A 127 8.72 -18.53 11.59
CA LEU A 127 7.80 -19.61 11.23
C LEU A 127 7.98 -20.07 9.77
N LEU A 128 8.21 -19.15 8.84
CA LEU A 128 8.50 -19.47 7.44
C LEU A 128 9.85 -20.18 7.28
N GLY A 129 10.79 -20.00 8.23
CA GLY A 129 12.04 -20.76 8.26
C GLY A 129 11.87 -22.26 8.49
N GLY A 130 10.68 -22.72 8.92
CA GLY A 130 10.30 -24.13 9.04
C GLY A 130 10.76 -24.81 10.33
N GLU A 131 11.48 -24.12 11.20
CA GLU A 131 11.94 -24.65 12.48
C GLU A 131 10.95 -24.31 13.61
N ARG A 132 11.15 -24.96 14.77
CA ARG A 132 10.37 -24.66 15.99
C ARG A 132 10.83 -23.34 16.58
N LEU A 133 9.93 -22.36 16.62
CA LEU A 133 10.19 -21.01 17.09
C LEU A 133 9.68 -20.79 18.52
N THR A 134 10.57 -20.34 19.40
CA THR A 134 10.21 -19.67 20.64
C THR A 134 10.72 -18.24 20.56
N TYR A 135 9.81 -17.28 20.57
CA TYR A 135 10.10 -15.85 20.49
C TYR A 135 9.35 -15.11 21.58
N ARG A 136 10.05 -14.26 22.32
CA ARG A 136 9.49 -13.43 23.40
C ARG A 136 9.68 -11.97 23.03
N GLY A 137 8.65 -11.38 22.43
CA GLY A 137 8.62 -9.96 22.06
C GLY A 137 7.95 -9.09 23.13
N GLN A 138 7.85 -7.81 22.82
CA GLN A 138 7.16 -6.84 23.68
C GLN A 138 5.64 -6.83 23.41
N ALA A 139 5.23 -6.98 22.17
CA ALA A 139 3.82 -6.98 21.75
C ALA A 139 3.31 -8.41 21.52
N PHE A 140 4.11 -9.27 20.91
CA PHE A 140 3.74 -10.64 20.60
C PHE A 140 4.80 -11.65 21.02
N SER A 141 4.34 -12.83 21.42
CA SER A 141 5.21 -13.95 21.77
C SER A 141 4.65 -15.25 21.24
N VAL A 142 5.51 -16.19 20.89
CA VAL A 142 5.17 -17.57 20.58
C VAL A 142 6.11 -18.51 21.31
N GLU A 143 5.61 -19.68 21.71
CA GLU A 143 6.41 -20.67 22.43
C GLU A 143 6.30 -22.04 21.74
N GLY A 144 7.42 -22.54 21.26
CA GLY A 144 7.53 -23.83 20.58
C GLY A 144 6.64 -23.93 19.33
N ALA A 145 6.26 -22.80 18.73
CA ALA A 145 5.40 -22.77 17.54
C ALA A 145 6.14 -23.29 16.30
N LYS A 146 5.45 -24.04 15.47
CA LYS A 146 5.95 -24.53 14.18
C LYS A 146 4.81 -24.68 13.21
N LEU A 147 5.04 -24.37 11.95
CA LEU A 147 4.10 -24.73 10.89
C LEU A 147 4.20 -26.23 10.63
N ASP A 148 3.07 -26.93 10.61
CA ASP A 148 3.00 -28.37 10.31
C ASP A 148 3.07 -28.66 8.81
N VAL A 149 3.18 -27.61 8.00
CA VAL A 149 3.37 -27.66 6.54
C VAL A 149 4.68 -26.98 6.16
N ALA A 150 5.33 -27.45 5.11
CA ALA A 150 6.54 -26.81 4.61
C ALA A 150 6.18 -25.60 3.75
N PRO A 151 6.68 -24.38 4.08
CA PRO A 151 6.51 -23.24 3.21
C PRO A 151 7.16 -23.45 1.84
N LEU A 152 6.53 -22.94 0.78
CA LEU A 152 7.09 -22.98 -0.59
C LEU A 152 8.43 -22.22 -0.64
N ARG A 153 8.54 -21.13 0.11
CA ARG A 153 9.75 -20.31 0.22
C ARG A 153 10.04 -19.99 1.69
N ALA A 154 11.24 -20.29 2.15
CA ALA A 154 11.71 -19.87 3.48
C ALA A 154 11.92 -18.36 3.58
N SER A 155 12.13 -17.66 2.46
CA SER A 155 12.38 -16.22 2.37
C SER A 155 11.36 -15.52 1.49
N LEU A 156 10.17 -15.27 2.03
CA LEU A 156 9.14 -14.44 1.40
C LEU A 156 9.45 -12.96 1.67
N PRO A 157 9.37 -12.06 0.68
CA PRO A 157 9.58 -10.64 0.89
C PRO A 157 8.57 -10.04 1.87
N ILE A 158 9.06 -9.36 2.93
CA ILE A 158 8.26 -8.65 3.91
C ILE A 158 8.59 -7.16 3.85
N LEU A 159 7.61 -6.34 3.50
CA LEU A 159 7.70 -4.89 3.47
C LEU A 159 6.98 -4.30 4.70
N LEU A 160 7.46 -3.17 5.20
CA LEU A 160 6.74 -2.41 6.23
C LEU A 160 6.10 -1.15 5.66
N ALA A 161 4.86 -0.88 6.05
CA ALA A 161 4.27 0.43 5.82
C ALA A 161 4.65 1.37 6.97
N ALA A 162 5.22 2.52 6.62
CA ALA A 162 5.69 3.50 7.58
C ALA A 162 5.57 4.93 7.02
N ASP A 163 5.26 5.88 7.91
CA ASP A 163 5.11 7.30 7.60
C ASP A 163 5.70 8.23 8.68
N VAL A 164 6.16 7.69 9.80
CA VAL A 164 6.85 8.44 10.85
C VAL A 164 8.33 8.02 10.94
N PRO A 165 9.25 8.92 11.34
CA PRO A 165 10.70 8.67 11.29
C PRO A 165 11.16 7.36 11.94
N ASP A 166 10.64 7.05 13.13
CA ASP A 166 11.01 5.83 13.86
C ASP A 166 10.57 4.55 13.15
N ALA A 167 9.39 4.56 12.52
CA ALA A 167 8.89 3.43 11.75
C ALA A 167 9.63 3.31 10.40
N LEU A 168 9.99 4.44 9.79
CA LEU A 168 10.83 4.46 8.58
C LEU A 168 12.20 3.86 8.86
N ALA A 169 12.86 4.25 9.96
CA ALA A 169 14.14 3.69 10.37
C ALA A 169 14.01 2.17 10.63
N LEU A 170 12.98 1.76 11.38
CA LEU A 170 12.70 0.34 11.62
C LEU A 170 12.53 -0.44 10.31
N SER A 171 11.81 0.12 9.34
CA SER A 171 11.65 -0.52 8.02
C SER A 171 13.01 -0.78 7.34
N GLY A 172 13.93 0.19 7.41
CA GLY A 172 15.29 0.04 6.88
C GLY A 172 16.11 -1.06 7.55
N ASP A 173 15.88 -1.25 8.85
CA ASP A 173 16.65 -2.20 9.65
C ASP A 173 16.18 -3.65 9.47
N ILE A 174 14.87 -3.88 9.38
CA ILE A 174 14.31 -5.24 9.50
C ILE A 174 13.49 -5.73 8.30
N ALA A 175 13.09 -4.85 7.37
CA ALA A 175 12.24 -5.22 6.25
C ALA A 175 13.03 -5.35 4.92
N ASP A 176 12.41 -6.02 3.94
CA ASP A 176 12.95 -6.15 2.59
C ASP A 176 12.60 -4.93 1.72
N GLY A 177 11.75 -4.04 2.22
CA GLY A 177 11.34 -2.80 1.57
C GLY A 177 10.33 -2.00 2.36
N LEU A 178 9.93 -0.88 1.78
CA LEU A 178 9.03 0.11 2.36
C LEU A 178 7.76 0.24 1.53
N ILE A 179 6.63 0.40 2.20
CA ILE A 179 5.35 0.82 1.60
C ILE A 179 5.03 2.23 2.11
N VAL A 180 4.79 3.15 1.19
CA VAL A 180 4.24 4.46 1.48
C VAL A 180 2.76 4.45 1.08
N ASP A 181 1.87 4.50 2.07
CA ASP A 181 0.42 4.50 1.91
C ASP A 181 -0.19 5.82 2.41
N GLY A 182 -1.47 5.98 2.13
CA GLY A 182 -2.18 7.22 2.41
C GLY A 182 -1.86 8.31 1.38
N LEU A 183 -2.43 9.47 1.59
CA LEU A 183 -2.28 10.59 0.68
C LEU A 183 -0.89 11.24 0.85
N ARG A 184 0.14 10.64 0.25
CA ARG A 184 1.54 11.10 0.36
C ARG A 184 2.06 11.56 -1.00
N PRO A 185 2.68 12.77 -1.08
CA PRO A 185 3.28 13.26 -2.31
C PRO A 185 4.64 12.59 -2.62
N ALA A 186 5.12 12.73 -3.85
CA ALA A 186 6.44 12.22 -4.26
C ALA A 186 7.58 12.76 -3.36
N GLY A 187 7.50 14.03 -2.91
CA GLY A 187 8.47 14.60 -1.97
C GLY A 187 8.54 13.84 -0.64
N PHE A 188 7.41 13.31 -0.15
CA PHE A 188 7.42 12.45 1.03
C PHE A 188 8.08 11.09 0.73
N ALA A 189 7.84 10.50 -0.43
CA ALA A 189 8.49 9.26 -0.82
C ALA A 189 10.02 9.40 -0.84
N ALA A 190 10.54 10.52 -1.37
CA ALA A 190 11.97 10.83 -1.35
C ALA A 190 12.52 10.97 0.08
N HIS A 191 11.79 11.66 0.96
CA HIS A 191 12.14 11.76 2.38
C HIS A 191 12.16 10.38 3.06
N ALA A 192 11.12 9.58 2.88
CA ALA A 192 11.04 8.23 3.43
C ALA A 192 12.19 7.35 2.92
N ALA A 193 12.51 7.42 1.63
CA ALA A 193 13.64 6.71 1.04
C ALA A 193 14.99 7.15 1.64
N SER A 194 15.16 8.42 2.00
CA SER A 194 16.40 8.92 2.61
C SER A 194 16.64 8.35 4.01
N ILE A 195 15.58 8.04 4.76
CA ILE A 195 15.65 7.45 6.10
C ILE A 195 15.76 5.92 6.02
N ALA A 196 14.81 5.26 5.38
CA ALA A 196 14.71 3.81 5.35
C ALA A 196 15.74 3.14 4.40
N ARG A 197 16.21 3.86 3.37
CA ARG A 197 17.12 3.35 2.34
C ARG A 197 16.69 1.99 1.77
N PRO A 198 15.42 1.84 1.39
CA PRO A 198 14.87 0.54 1.03
C PRO A 198 15.41 0.10 -0.34
N LYS A 199 15.59 -1.22 -0.51
CA LYS A 199 15.85 -1.79 -1.85
C LYS A 199 14.62 -1.74 -2.74
N ARG A 200 13.43 -1.71 -2.12
CA ARG A 200 12.13 -1.66 -2.77
C ARG A 200 11.24 -0.65 -2.06
N LEU A 201 10.71 0.31 -2.80
CA LEU A 201 9.77 1.32 -2.32
C LEU A 201 8.48 1.23 -3.13
N VAL A 202 7.43 0.74 -2.49
CA VAL A 202 6.08 0.70 -3.06
C VAL A 202 5.32 1.95 -2.63
N HIS A 203 4.71 2.64 -3.58
CA HIS A 203 3.88 3.81 -3.31
C HIS A 203 2.46 3.60 -3.83
N PHE A 204 1.47 3.98 -3.04
CA PHE A 204 0.06 3.90 -3.43
C PHE A 204 -0.49 5.28 -3.76
N ALA A 205 -1.17 5.40 -4.92
CA ALA A 205 -1.79 6.65 -5.36
C ALA A 205 -3.16 6.42 -6.00
N PRO A 206 -4.14 7.32 -5.83
CA PRO A 206 -5.39 7.28 -6.60
C PRO A 206 -5.13 7.68 -8.05
N CYS A 207 -5.90 7.10 -8.98
CA CYS A 207 -5.68 7.22 -10.42
C CYS A 207 -7.00 7.40 -11.17
N ALA A 208 -7.06 8.45 -12.01
CA ALA A 208 -8.14 8.66 -12.98
C ALA A 208 -7.51 9.21 -14.27
N VAL A 209 -7.58 8.45 -15.36
CA VAL A 209 -6.82 8.72 -16.57
C VAL A 209 -7.66 8.56 -17.83
N GLY A 210 -7.28 9.25 -18.89
CA GLY A 210 -7.96 9.16 -20.16
C GLY A 210 -7.39 10.15 -21.17
N THR A 211 -7.95 10.17 -22.38
CA THR A 211 -7.55 11.11 -23.43
C THR A 211 -8.02 12.55 -23.17
N ASP A 212 -9.07 12.71 -22.37
CA ASP A 212 -9.61 14.00 -21.94
C ASP A 212 -9.18 14.29 -20.50
N ARG A 213 -8.20 15.18 -20.34
CA ARG A 213 -7.67 15.63 -19.06
C ARG A 213 -8.76 16.19 -18.14
N THR A 214 -9.67 16.99 -18.68
CA THR A 214 -10.74 17.62 -17.91
C THR A 214 -11.72 16.58 -17.37
N ALA A 215 -12.08 15.60 -18.17
CA ALA A 215 -12.94 14.49 -17.75
C ALA A 215 -12.24 13.65 -16.65
N ALA A 216 -10.95 13.35 -16.79
CA ALA A 216 -10.19 12.62 -15.78
C ALA A 216 -10.13 13.38 -14.45
N MET A 217 -9.88 14.69 -14.49
CA MET A 217 -9.90 15.54 -13.29
C MET A 217 -11.28 15.62 -12.64
N ALA A 218 -12.35 15.70 -13.43
CA ALA A 218 -13.73 15.72 -12.92
C ALA A 218 -14.07 14.41 -12.17
N VAL A 219 -13.61 13.26 -12.65
CA VAL A 219 -13.75 11.97 -11.98
C VAL A 219 -12.97 11.91 -10.68
N MET A 220 -11.72 12.38 -10.67
CA MET A 220 -10.85 12.35 -9.48
C MET A 220 -11.29 13.33 -8.40
N LYS A 221 -11.83 14.49 -8.76
CA LYS A 221 -12.11 15.60 -7.83
C LYS A 221 -12.86 15.21 -6.58
N PRO A 222 -14.03 14.55 -6.64
CA PRO A 222 -14.75 14.14 -5.43
C PRO A 222 -13.98 13.12 -4.58
N VAL A 223 -13.21 12.25 -5.20
CA VAL A 223 -12.37 11.25 -4.51
C VAL A 223 -11.25 11.95 -3.77
N LEU A 224 -10.53 12.84 -4.44
CA LEU A 224 -9.44 13.60 -3.86
C LEU A 224 -9.93 14.49 -2.70
N ALA A 225 -11.06 15.18 -2.87
CA ALA A 225 -11.65 15.99 -1.80
C ALA A 225 -12.00 15.15 -0.56
N ALA A 226 -12.55 13.94 -0.74
CA ALA A 226 -12.84 13.03 0.36
C ALA A 226 -11.56 12.54 1.07
N LEU A 227 -10.53 12.16 0.31
CA LEU A 227 -9.24 11.74 0.84
C LEU A 227 -8.54 12.87 1.60
N LEU A 228 -8.51 14.08 1.04
CA LEU A 228 -7.94 15.26 1.68
C LEU A 228 -8.63 15.54 3.01
N ARG A 229 -9.97 15.50 3.04
CA ARG A 229 -10.73 15.71 4.28
C ARG A 229 -10.37 14.69 5.34
N GLN A 230 -10.36 13.40 4.97
CA GLN A 230 -10.01 12.32 5.88
C GLN A 230 -8.60 12.50 6.44
N HIS A 231 -7.59 12.65 5.57
CA HIS A 231 -6.20 12.78 6.00
C HIS A 231 -5.95 14.07 6.79
N TRP A 232 -6.57 15.19 6.41
CA TRP A 232 -6.46 16.43 7.15
C TRP A 232 -7.03 16.33 8.56
N GLN A 233 -8.15 15.60 8.72
CA GLN A 233 -8.72 15.30 10.02
C GLN A 233 -7.83 14.35 10.84
N ASP A 234 -7.30 13.30 10.22
CA ASP A 234 -6.46 12.31 10.89
C ASP A 234 -5.14 12.92 11.42
N THR A 235 -4.66 14.01 10.80
CA THR A 235 -3.48 14.75 11.27
C THR A 235 -3.79 15.82 12.32
N GLN A 236 -5.03 15.98 12.78
CA GLN A 236 -5.37 17.02 13.79
C GLN A 236 -4.64 16.79 15.11
N ASP A 237 -4.53 15.53 15.50
CA ASP A 237 -3.91 15.13 16.77
C ASP A 237 -2.42 14.78 16.59
N ASP A 238 -1.88 14.93 15.37
CA ASP A 238 -0.47 14.71 15.04
C ASP A 238 0.12 15.90 14.26
N PRO A 239 0.61 16.93 14.97
CA PRO A 239 1.20 18.12 14.34
C PRO A 239 2.42 17.82 13.45
N ALA A 240 3.20 16.79 13.79
CA ALA A 240 4.39 16.41 13.01
C ALA A 240 3.99 15.80 11.65
N LEU A 241 2.99 14.93 11.65
CA LEU A 241 2.45 14.33 10.42
C LEU A 241 1.79 15.41 9.54
N ARG A 242 1.08 16.37 10.15
CA ARG A 242 0.51 17.53 9.44
C ARG A 242 1.59 18.39 8.81
N ALA A 243 2.64 18.73 9.56
CA ALA A 243 3.75 19.53 9.06
C ALA A 243 4.47 18.80 7.91
N ALA A 244 4.66 17.48 8.00
CA ALA A 244 5.25 16.68 6.95
C ALA A 244 4.39 16.70 5.66
N LEU A 245 3.06 16.58 5.79
CA LEU A 245 2.14 16.65 4.66
C LEU A 245 2.25 17.99 3.92
N VAL A 246 2.23 19.09 4.65
CA VAL A 246 2.38 20.46 4.13
C VAL A 246 3.75 20.64 3.49
N HIS A 247 4.82 20.29 4.20
CA HIS A 247 6.19 20.47 3.73
C HIS A 247 6.47 19.70 2.43
N HIS A 248 6.14 18.43 2.40
CA HIS A 248 6.46 17.56 1.26
C HIS A 248 5.55 17.74 0.04
N SER A 249 4.34 18.29 0.22
CA SER A 249 3.47 18.66 -0.89
C SER A 249 3.83 20.01 -1.51
N GLY A 250 4.49 20.89 -0.75
CA GLY A 250 4.69 22.29 -1.12
C GLY A 250 3.43 23.15 -1.10
N ILE A 251 2.32 22.62 -0.56
CA ILE A 251 1.02 23.31 -0.49
C ILE A 251 0.85 23.90 0.92
N PRO A 252 0.61 25.20 1.05
CA PRO A 252 0.43 25.84 2.35
C PRO A 252 -0.75 25.26 3.18
N ALA A 253 -0.62 25.21 4.50
CA ALA A 253 -1.64 24.67 5.41
C ALA A 253 -3.00 25.38 5.25
N GLY A 254 -3.00 26.70 4.97
CA GLY A 254 -4.22 27.46 4.68
C GLY A 254 -4.98 26.94 3.48
N ASP A 255 -4.27 26.54 2.42
CA ASP A 255 -4.87 26.01 1.20
C ASP A 255 -5.47 24.62 1.42
N PHE A 256 -4.86 23.78 2.27
CA PHE A 256 -5.48 22.53 2.72
C PHE A 256 -6.81 22.80 3.45
N SER A 257 -6.84 23.78 4.35
CA SER A 257 -8.06 24.12 5.08
C SER A 257 -9.17 24.60 4.14
N ILE A 258 -8.81 25.42 3.14
CA ILE A 258 -9.74 25.90 2.12
C ILE A 258 -10.26 24.74 1.26
N ALA A 259 -9.37 23.89 0.73
CA ALA A 259 -9.74 22.76 -0.12
C ALA A 259 -10.64 21.77 0.61
N VAL A 260 -10.38 21.52 1.89
CA VAL A 260 -11.21 20.64 2.74
C VAL A 260 -12.57 21.24 3.03
N ALA A 261 -12.64 22.54 3.34
CA ALA A 261 -13.89 23.23 3.66
C ALA A 261 -14.81 23.39 2.43
N SER A 262 -14.22 23.72 1.26
CA SER A 262 -14.96 23.92 0.01
C SER A 262 -15.29 22.62 -0.72
N ASN A 263 -14.58 21.53 -0.48
CA ASN A 263 -14.52 20.32 -1.33
C ASN A 263 -14.02 20.58 -2.76
N GLU A 264 -13.25 21.63 -2.96
CA GLU A 264 -12.74 22.10 -4.23
C GLU A 264 -11.21 22.17 -4.21
N PRO A 265 -10.50 20.99 -4.28
CA PRO A 265 -9.05 20.99 -4.43
C PRO A 265 -8.68 21.59 -5.79
N ASP A 266 -7.71 22.50 -5.78
CA ASP A 266 -7.14 23.05 -7.01
C ASP A 266 -6.13 22.09 -7.67
N GLU A 267 -5.58 22.47 -8.82
CA GLU A 267 -4.70 21.64 -9.63
C GLU A 267 -3.45 21.15 -8.88
N ARG A 268 -2.91 21.94 -7.96
CA ARG A 268 -1.73 21.58 -7.14
C ARG A 268 -1.96 20.30 -6.33
N PHE A 269 -3.18 20.10 -5.82
CA PHE A 269 -3.53 18.89 -5.06
C PHE A 269 -3.58 17.65 -5.96
N PHE A 270 -4.09 17.77 -7.18
CA PHE A 270 -4.06 16.66 -8.13
C PHE A 270 -2.61 16.28 -8.47
N GLU A 271 -1.77 17.28 -8.73
CA GLU A 271 -0.36 17.05 -9.03
C GLU A 271 0.40 16.47 -7.84
N ALA A 272 0.13 16.90 -6.63
CA ALA A 272 0.83 16.39 -5.46
C ALA A 272 0.47 14.94 -5.11
N PHE A 273 -0.80 14.55 -5.26
CA PHE A 273 -1.32 13.36 -4.59
C PHE A 273 -1.88 12.28 -5.50
N THR A 274 -2.00 12.51 -6.80
CA THR A 274 -2.70 11.60 -7.70
C THR A 274 -1.93 11.30 -8.99
N VAL A 275 -2.35 10.24 -9.68
CA VAL A 275 -2.01 10.02 -11.09
C VAL A 275 -3.27 10.33 -11.89
N THR A 276 -3.42 11.61 -12.28
CA THR A 276 -4.66 12.07 -12.93
C THR A 276 -4.35 12.88 -14.17
N GLY A 277 -5.10 12.63 -15.25
CA GLY A 277 -5.06 13.40 -16.47
C GLY A 277 -4.84 12.58 -17.74
N ASP A 278 -4.21 13.20 -18.73
CA ASP A 278 -3.87 12.58 -20.00
C ASP A 278 -2.53 11.81 -19.96
N ALA A 279 -2.08 11.31 -21.10
CA ALA A 279 -0.85 10.54 -21.19
C ALA A 279 0.40 11.34 -20.82
N ALA A 280 0.42 12.66 -21.04
CA ALA A 280 1.53 13.52 -20.66
C ALA A 280 1.56 13.73 -19.14
N ASP A 281 0.39 13.94 -18.52
CA ASP A 281 0.23 14.01 -17.07
C ASP A 281 0.67 12.71 -16.40
N CYS A 282 0.24 11.55 -16.91
CA CYS A 282 0.62 10.22 -16.38
C CYS A 282 2.14 10.03 -16.39
N ARG A 283 2.81 10.36 -17.50
CA ARG A 283 4.29 10.27 -17.58
C ARG A 283 4.95 11.18 -16.57
N ARG A 284 4.55 12.45 -16.52
CA ARG A 284 5.10 13.43 -15.58
C ARG A 284 5.00 12.97 -14.12
N ARG A 285 3.83 12.39 -13.74
CA ARG A 285 3.60 11.88 -12.40
C ARG A 285 4.42 10.63 -12.11
N ALA A 286 4.47 9.68 -13.04
CA ALA A 286 5.30 8.48 -12.93
C ALA A 286 6.79 8.84 -12.78
N ASP A 287 7.29 9.80 -13.57
CA ASP A 287 8.66 10.29 -13.49
C ASP A 287 8.95 10.94 -12.12
N ALA A 288 8.04 11.78 -11.60
CA ALA A 288 8.21 12.39 -10.30
C ALA A 288 8.32 11.34 -9.16
N PHE A 289 7.52 10.27 -9.20
CA PHE A 289 7.65 9.16 -8.24
C PHE A 289 8.93 8.36 -8.46
N ARG A 290 9.32 8.10 -9.69
CA ARG A 290 10.58 7.41 -10.02
C ARG A 290 11.80 8.18 -9.50
N GLU A 291 11.84 9.49 -9.72
CA GLU A 291 12.91 10.39 -9.23
C GLU A 291 12.94 10.45 -7.70
N ALA A 292 11.80 10.32 -7.05
CA ALA A 292 11.68 10.20 -5.60
C ALA A 292 12.15 8.84 -5.03
N GLY A 293 12.60 7.91 -5.88
CA GLY A 293 13.11 6.60 -5.48
C GLY A 293 12.04 5.51 -5.38
N VAL A 294 10.80 5.79 -5.81
CA VAL A 294 9.75 4.76 -5.90
C VAL A 294 10.13 3.73 -6.95
N THR A 295 10.11 2.46 -6.58
CA THR A 295 10.35 1.33 -7.49
C THR A 295 9.07 0.75 -8.04
N ASP A 296 7.99 0.82 -7.26
CA ASP A 296 6.68 0.26 -7.58
C ASP A 296 5.59 1.30 -7.29
N LEU A 297 4.93 1.78 -8.31
CA LEU A 297 3.76 2.65 -8.18
C LEU A 297 2.50 1.83 -8.40
N ALA A 298 1.77 1.53 -7.33
CA ALA A 298 0.51 0.81 -7.41
C ALA A 298 -0.66 1.78 -7.28
N VAL A 299 -1.53 1.82 -8.28
CA VAL A 299 -2.59 2.81 -8.36
C VAL A 299 -3.98 2.22 -8.08
N THR A 300 -4.82 3.00 -7.41
CA THR A 300 -6.25 2.71 -7.26
C THR A 300 -7.01 3.43 -8.36
N PHE A 301 -7.51 2.69 -9.34
CA PHE A 301 -8.34 3.25 -10.40
C PHE A 301 -9.70 3.64 -9.83
N VAL A 302 -10.04 4.93 -9.91
CA VAL A 302 -11.30 5.49 -9.38
C VAL A 302 -12.31 5.80 -10.48
N GLY A 303 -11.92 5.63 -11.73
CA GLY A 303 -12.81 5.82 -12.89
C GLY A 303 -13.88 4.72 -13.00
N PRO A 304 -14.94 4.98 -13.77
CA PRO A 304 -16.04 4.03 -13.96
C PRO A 304 -15.62 2.79 -14.76
N ASN A 305 -14.53 2.87 -15.50
CA ASN A 305 -14.02 1.78 -16.33
C ASN A 305 -12.54 1.47 -16.01
N PRO A 306 -12.24 0.82 -14.88
CA PRO A 306 -10.87 0.54 -14.47
C PRO A 306 -10.10 -0.33 -15.48
N ILE A 307 -10.77 -1.13 -16.29
CA ILE A 307 -10.13 -1.95 -17.34
C ILE A 307 -9.55 -1.05 -18.44
N HIS A 308 -10.33 -0.08 -18.90
CA HIS A 308 -9.86 0.91 -19.87
C HIS A 308 -8.71 1.75 -19.29
N ASP A 309 -8.85 2.18 -18.03
CA ASP A 309 -7.87 3.02 -17.35
C ASP A 309 -6.53 2.29 -17.16
N MET A 310 -6.55 0.99 -16.83
CA MET A 310 -5.34 0.14 -16.77
C MET A 310 -4.61 0.10 -18.11
N ALA A 311 -5.34 -0.17 -19.20
CA ALA A 311 -4.77 -0.24 -20.54
C ALA A 311 -4.21 1.13 -20.99
N PHE A 312 -4.89 2.22 -20.62
CA PHE A 312 -4.43 3.58 -20.91
C PHE A 312 -3.15 3.92 -20.16
N LEU A 313 -3.14 3.72 -18.84
CA LEU A 313 -1.99 4.02 -17.99
C LEU A 313 -0.75 3.23 -18.43
N HIS A 314 -0.90 1.92 -18.65
CA HIS A 314 0.22 1.08 -19.09
C HIS A 314 0.86 1.63 -20.38
N ARG A 315 0.06 1.99 -21.39
CA ARG A 315 0.59 2.59 -22.64
C ARG A 315 1.21 3.98 -22.43
N ALA A 316 0.74 4.73 -21.44
CA ALA A 316 1.23 6.09 -21.19
C ALA A 316 2.60 6.10 -20.50
N VAL A 317 2.91 5.10 -19.64
CA VAL A 317 4.08 5.12 -18.77
C VAL A 317 5.03 3.92 -18.95
N GLY A 318 4.62 2.90 -19.71
CA GLY A 318 5.40 1.70 -20.09
C GLY A 318 6.19 1.94 -21.38
#